data_8749049db85c0790735142fb96649fc3
#
_entry.id   8749049db85c0790735142fb96649fc3
#
_cell.length_a   1.000
_cell.length_b   1.000
_cell.length_c   1.000
_cell.angle_alpha   90.00
_cell.angle_beta   90.00
_cell.angle_gamma   90.00
#
_symmetry.space_group_name_H-M   'P 1'
#
loop_
_entity.id
_entity.type
_entity.pdbx_description
1 polymer ?
#
loop_
_entity_poly.entity_id
_entity_poly.type
_entity_poly.pdbx_seq_one_letter_code
_entity_poly.pdbx_strand_id
1 'polypeptide(L)'
;MIKTRFIFNPRSGHNAKNPHLLERARAFIRERSLDADVVLTERPRHATQLARQAVADGCKLVVAIGGDGTLNETAAGLVGTDAVFGLIPCGSGNGLGRHLGIPGPGKGAFRTLTEGRIREIDTGLVNGIPFFNAMGLGFDAEIADRFNHLTRRGLASYVRTTVGTLFRYRAETCHIQNGVASLETTAFLLTVANSDQYGNDCFIAPNASVEDGLLDLTVIKRANAFNAAPLALRLFTKTIDGSSSVARLR
;
A
#
# COMPACT_ATOMS: atom_id res chain seq x y z
N MET A 1 21.33 15.55 -16.18
CA MET A 1 20.53 14.32 -15.87
C MET A 1 20.02 14.41 -14.43
N ILE A 2 18.87 13.85 -14.13
CA ILE A 2 18.29 13.86 -12.78
C ILE A 2 18.97 12.77 -11.97
N LYS A 3 19.61 13.12 -10.85
CA LYS A 3 20.22 12.15 -9.94
C LYS A 3 19.14 11.29 -9.31
N THR A 4 19.26 9.99 -9.44
CA THR A 4 18.23 9.00 -9.08
C THR A 4 18.80 7.92 -8.17
N ARG A 5 18.03 7.49 -7.17
CA ARG A 5 18.35 6.30 -6.37
C ARG A 5 17.26 5.26 -6.44
N PHE A 6 17.62 4.04 -6.75
CA PHE A 6 16.75 2.89 -6.69
C PHE A 6 16.96 2.15 -5.37
N ILE A 7 15.89 1.99 -4.59
CA ILE A 7 15.89 1.24 -3.32
C ILE A 7 15.24 -0.12 -3.59
N PHE A 8 16.05 -1.16 -3.59
CA PHE A 8 15.65 -2.52 -3.91
C PHE A 8 15.49 -3.35 -2.64
N ASN A 9 14.30 -3.97 -2.44
CA ASN A 9 14.09 -4.91 -1.35
C ASN A 9 14.22 -6.36 -1.86
N PRO A 10 15.32 -7.05 -1.56
CA PRO A 10 15.56 -8.41 -2.03
C PRO A 10 14.59 -9.43 -1.40
N ARG A 11 13.98 -9.10 -0.24
CA ARG A 11 13.05 -9.97 0.48
C ARG A 11 11.59 -9.77 0.09
N SER A 12 11.26 -8.83 -0.77
CA SER A 12 9.92 -8.64 -1.30
C SER A 12 9.47 -9.88 -2.08
N GLY A 13 8.19 -10.23 -1.99
CA GLY A 13 7.68 -11.53 -2.44
C GLY A 13 8.02 -11.91 -3.87
N HIS A 14 7.97 -10.98 -4.83
CA HIS A 14 8.39 -11.23 -6.22
C HIS A 14 9.92 -11.24 -6.35
N ASN A 15 10.61 -10.33 -5.68
CA ASN A 15 12.07 -10.19 -5.78
C ASN A 15 12.79 -11.41 -5.23
N ALA A 16 12.29 -11.99 -4.12
CA ALA A 16 12.83 -13.21 -3.54
C ALA A 16 12.74 -14.42 -4.49
N LYS A 17 11.74 -14.42 -5.41
CA LYS A 17 11.54 -15.47 -6.41
C LYS A 17 12.17 -15.14 -7.77
N ASN A 18 12.56 -13.90 -7.99
CA ASN A 18 13.01 -13.37 -9.28
C ASN A 18 14.27 -12.52 -9.14
N PRO A 19 15.44 -13.15 -8.94
CA PRO A 19 16.71 -12.44 -8.74
C PRO A 19 17.10 -11.55 -9.94
N HIS A 20 16.57 -11.85 -11.12
CA HIS A 20 16.82 -11.08 -12.34
C HIS A 20 16.28 -9.65 -12.33
N LEU A 21 15.37 -9.29 -11.40
CA LEU A 21 14.82 -7.95 -11.38
C LEU A 21 15.86 -6.89 -10.97
N LEU A 22 16.79 -7.25 -10.08
CA LEU A 22 17.92 -6.38 -9.75
C LEU A 22 18.81 -6.10 -10.98
N GLU A 23 19.12 -7.14 -11.74
CA GLU A 23 19.91 -6.99 -12.97
C GLU A 23 19.15 -6.19 -14.03
N ARG A 24 17.84 -6.33 -14.10
CA ARG A 24 17.00 -5.50 -14.98
C ARG A 24 17.02 -4.03 -14.58
N ALA A 25 16.97 -3.73 -13.28
CA ALA A 25 17.10 -2.35 -12.80
C ALA A 25 18.46 -1.76 -13.21
N ARG A 26 19.55 -2.51 -13.00
CA ARG A 26 20.90 -2.12 -13.42
C ARG A 26 21.03 -1.96 -14.94
N ALA A 27 20.43 -2.87 -15.71
CA ALA A 27 20.39 -2.79 -17.17
C ALA A 27 19.64 -1.53 -17.65
N PHE A 28 18.47 -1.25 -17.06
CA PHE A 28 17.70 -0.04 -17.36
C PHE A 28 18.49 1.24 -17.11
N ILE A 29 19.23 1.32 -16.01
CA ILE A 29 20.10 2.46 -15.69
C ILE A 29 21.18 2.63 -16.78
N ARG A 30 21.84 1.53 -17.17
CA ARG A 30 22.91 1.58 -18.21
C ARG A 30 22.33 1.92 -19.59
N GLU A 31 21.25 1.28 -20.01
CA GLU A 31 20.63 1.47 -21.32
C GLU A 31 20.12 2.90 -21.53
N ARG A 32 19.67 3.54 -20.45
CA ARG A 32 19.17 4.91 -20.45
C ARG A 32 20.23 5.95 -20.03
N SER A 33 21.46 5.50 -19.75
CA SER A 33 22.56 6.36 -19.28
C SER A 33 22.15 7.27 -18.11
N LEU A 34 21.36 6.74 -17.16
CA LEU A 34 20.87 7.51 -16.03
C LEU A 34 21.99 7.78 -15.03
N ASP A 35 21.98 8.97 -14.43
CA ASP A 35 22.78 9.27 -13.24
C ASP A 35 22.08 8.62 -12.02
N ALA A 36 22.31 7.32 -11.83
CA ALA A 36 21.58 6.55 -10.86
C ALA A 36 22.38 5.41 -10.24
N ASP A 37 22.06 5.10 -8.99
CA ASP A 37 22.55 3.93 -8.25
C ASP A 37 21.42 3.02 -7.77
N VAL A 38 21.79 1.80 -7.35
CA VAL A 38 20.86 0.82 -6.75
C VAL A 38 21.39 0.43 -5.38
N VAL A 39 20.62 0.70 -4.33
CA VAL A 39 20.93 0.29 -2.96
C VAL A 39 19.93 -0.74 -2.48
N LEU A 40 20.38 -1.66 -1.61
CA LEU A 40 19.55 -2.76 -1.13
C LEU A 40 19.10 -2.51 0.31
N THR A 41 17.85 -2.88 0.61
CA THR A 41 17.39 -2.92 2.00
C THR A 41 17.91 -4.16 2.70
N GLU A 42 18.31 -4.04 3.95
CA GLU A 42 18.87 -5.12 4.76
C GLU A 42 17.96 -5.55 5.92
N ARG A 43 17.14 -4.61 6.41
CA ARG A 43 16.29 -4.77 7.59
C ARG A 43 14.99 -3.98 7.46
N PRO A 44 13.97 -4.23 8.29
CA PRO A 44 12.78 -3.40 8.38
C PRO A 44 13.15 -1.92 8.64
N ARG A 45 12.37 -1.01 8.08
CA ARG A 45 12.55 0.46 8.14
C ARG A 45 13.83 0.98 7.50
N HIS A 46 14.61 0.14 6.83
CA HIS A 46 15.84 0.58 6.15
C HIS A 46 15.54 1.42 4.91
N ALA A 47 14.44 1.14 4.20
CA ALA A 47 14.07 1.90 3.02
C ALA A 47 13.81 3.39 3.34
N THR A 48 13.23 3.71 4.51
CA THR A 48 13.06 5.10 4.97
C THR A 48 14.39 5.82 5.17
N GLN A 49 15.38 5.13 5.77
CA GLN A 49 16.72 5.70 5.98
C GLN A 49 17.43 5.95 4.64
N LEU A 50 17.36 4.97 3.72
CA LEU A 50 17.94 5.08 2.38
C LEU A 50 17.29 6.18 1.56
N ALA A 51 15.98 6.38 1.70
CA ALA A 51 15.26 7.46 1.02
C ALA A 51 15.70 8.84 1.55
N ARG A 52 15.78 9.03 2.86
CA ARG A 52 16.30 10.26 3.47
C ARG A 52 17.73 10.54 3.06
N GLN A 53 18.59 9.51 3.02
CA GLN A 53 19.96 9.64 2.55
C GLN A 53 20.00 10.02 1.07
N ALA A 54 19.12 9.45 0.22
CA ALA A 54 19.03 9.82 -1.18
C ALA A 54 18.73 11.32 -1.37
N VAL A 55 17.80 11.87 -0.57
CA VAL A 55 17.49 13.31 -0.58
C VAL A 55 18.70 14.13 -0.14
N ALA A 56 19.38 13.74 0.94
CA ALA A 56 20.58 14.40 1.43
C ALA A 56 21.72 14.38 0.39
N ASP A 57 21.83 13.29 -0.37
CA ASP A 57 22.80 13.15 -1.48
C ASP A 57 22.38 13.92 -2.75
N GLY A 58 21.24 14.62 -2.73
CA GLY A 58 20.76 15.44 -3.84
C GLY A 58 19.98 14.68 -4.91
N CYS A 59 19.51 13.45 -4.64
CA CYS A 59 18.65 12.74 -5.56
C CYS A 59 17.30 13.46 -5.72
N LYS A 60 16.86 13.63 -6.95
CA LYS A 60 15.56 14.24 -7.30
C LYS A 60 14.49 13.19 -7.60
N LEU A 61 14.89 11.95 -7.86
CA LEU A 61 14.00 10.81 -8.04
C LEU A 61 14.47 9.66 -7.14
N VAL A 62 13.58 9.14 -6.32
CA VAL A 62 13.84 7.97 -5.46
C VAL A 62 12.82 6.89 -5.80
N VAL A 63 13.30 5.75 -6.27
CA VAL A 63 12.47 4.68 -6.81
C VAL A 63 12.48 3.49 -5.86
N ALA A 64 11.32 3.09 -5.37
CA ALA A 64 11.16 1.84 -4.61
C ALA A 64 10.93 0.65 -5.54
N ILE A 65 11.70 -0.43 -5.38
CA ILE A 65 11.49 -1.73 -6.03
C ILE A 65 11.15 -2.74 -4.95
N GLY A 66 9.84 -2.93 -4.71
CA GLY A 66 9.40 -3.75 -3.60
C GLY A 66 7.89 -3.93 -3.51
N GLY A 67 7.41 -4.48 -2.41
CA GLY A 67 5.98 -4.56 -2.09
C GLY A 67 5.50 -3.32 -1.33
N ASP A 68 4.22 -3.32 -0.92
CA ASP A 68 3.55 -2.19 -0.27
C ASP A 68 4.32 -1.64 0.95
N GLY A 69 4.92 -2.50 1.77
CA GLY A 69 5.74 -2.07 2.91
C GLY A 69 6.99 -1.29 2.48
N THR A 70 7.70 -1.76 1.44
CA THR A 70 8.89 -1.05 0.92
C THR A 70 8.52 0.27 0.29
N LEU A 71 7.39 0.31 -0.44
CA LEU A 71 6.85 1.54 -1.00
C LEU A 71 6.53 2.54 0.11
N ASN A 72 5.78 2.11 1.13
CA ASN A 72 5.39 2.97 2.24
C ASN A 72 6.62 3.50 3.01
N GLU A 73 7.59 2.64 3.31
CA GLU A 73 8.84 3.05 3.96
C GLU A 73 9.62 4.08 3.14
N THR A 74 9.76 3.85 1.82
CA THR A 74 10.47 4.77 0.93
C THR A 74 9.76 6.11 0.84
N ALA A 75 8.46 6.10 0.54
CA ALA A 75 7.65 7.31 0.44
C ALA A 75 7.63 8.11 1.76
N ALA A 76 7.57 7.43 2.91
CA ALA A 76 7.65 8.07 4.22
C ALA A 76 8.98 8.82 4.47
N GLY A 77 10.05 8.41 3.82
CA GLY A 77 11.33 9.11 3.86
C GLY A 77 11.38 10.38 3.01
N LEU A 78 10.41 10.55 2.12
CA LEU A 78 10.35 11.66 1.14
C LEU A 78 9.30 12.71 1.46
N VAL A 79 8.39 12.44 2.41
CA VAL A 79 7.35 13.41 2.80
C VAL A 79 7.99 14.73 3.22
N GLY A 80 7.47 15.84 2.67
CA GLY A 80 7.97 17.19 2.94
C GLY A 80 9.28 17.54 2.22
N THR A 81 9.66 16.77 1.19
CA THR A 81 10.81 17.06 0.32
C THR A 81 10.37 17.29 -1.13
N ASP A 82 11.26 17.89 -1.94
CA ASP A 82 11.04 18.08 -3.39
C ASP A 82 11.39 16.86 -4.24
N ALA A 83 11.75 15.74 -3.63
CA ALA A 83 12.11 14.53 -4.36
C ALA A 83 10.87 13.79 -4.86
N VAL A 84 10.90 13.40 -6.12
CA VAL A 84 9.84 12.60 -6.74
C VAL A 84 9.97 11.15 -6.29
N PHE A 85 8.85 10.56 -5.91
CA PHE A 85 8.73 9.14 -5.60
C PHE A 85 8.36 8.33 -6.85
N GLY A 86 9.21 7.38 -7.21
CA GLY A 86 8.92 6.38 -8.24
C GLY A 86 8.68 5.01 -7.62
N LEU A 87 7.88 4.16 -8.27
CA LEU A 87 7.65 2.81 -7.75
C LEU A 87 7.65 1.74 -8.85
N ILE A 88 8.23 0.59 -8.52
CA ILE A 88 8.14 -0.66 -9.27
C ILE A 88 7.53 -1.68 -8.32
N PRO A 89 6.20 -1.93 -8.45
CA PRO A 89 5.46 -2.72 -7.48
C PRO A 89 5.77 -4.21 -7.65
N CYS A 90 6.36 -4.83 -6.63
CA CYS A 90 6.83 -6.21 -6.61
C CYS A 90 6.25 -7.05 -5.47
N GLY A 91 5.24 -6.53 -4.78
CA GLY A 91 4.53 -7.22 -3.71
C GLY A 91 3.42 -8.14 -4.21
N SER A 92 2.74 -8.78 -3.26
CA SER A 92 1.56 -9.59 -3.54
C SER A 92 0.28 -8.76 -3.69
N GLY A 93 0.18 -7.59 -3.05
CA GLY A 93 -0.99 -6.70 -3.09
C GLY A 93 -0.83 -5.57 -4.09
N ASN A 94 0.18 -4.75 -3.88
CA ASN A 94 0.54 -3.56 -4.68
C ASN A 94 -0.62 -2.55 -4.81
N GLY A 95 -1.31 -2.27 -3.69
CA GLY A 95 -2.54 -1.46 -3.67
C GLY A 95 -2.37 -0.09 -4.31
N LEU A 96 -1.41 0.72 -3.83
CA LEU A 96 -1.14 2.05 -4.39
C LEU A 96 -0.69 1.97 -5.86
N GLY A 97 0.18 1.01 -6.21
CA GLY A 97 0.64 0.85 -7.59
C GLY A 97 -0.51 0.53 -8.55
N ARG A 98 -1.45 -0.33 -8.13
CA ARG A 98 -2.65 -0.67 -8.91
C ARG A 98 -3.60 0.51 -9.03
N HIS A 99 -3.84 1.25 -7.94
CA HIS A 99 -4.66 2.46 -7.96
C HIS A 99 -4.12 3.49 -8.95
N LEU A 100 -2.80 3.71 -8.96
CA LEU A 100 -2.13 4.62 -9.89
C LEU A 100 -1.96 4.06 -11.31
N GLY A 101 -2.42 2.84 -11.59
CA GLY A 101 -2.28 2.19 -12.90
C GLY A 101 -0.85 1.81 -13.27
N ILE A 102 0.05 1.70 -12.28
CA ILE A 102 1.45 1.33 -12.52
C ILE A 102 1.54 -0.18 -12.71
N PRO A 103 2.09 -0.66 -13.84
CA PRO A 103 2.18 -2.08 -14.11
C PRO A 103 3.05 -2.83 -13.08
N GLY A 104 2.81 -4.12 -12.93
CA GLY A 104 3.66 -5.02 -12.15
C GLY A 104 5.11 -5.07 -12.68
N PRO A 105 6.00 -5.82 -12.02
CA PRO A 105 7.45 -5.76 -12.21
C PRO A 105 7.86 -6.28 -13.60
N GLY A 106 7.79 -5.43 -14.57
CA GLY A 106 8.08 -5.71 -15.97
C GLY A 106 8.65 -4.51 -16.71
N LYS A 107 8.81 -4.62 -18.04
CA LYS A 107 9.23 -3.50 -18.89
C LYS A 107 8.31 -2.29 -18.73
N GLY A 108 7.02 -2.50 -18.55
CA GLY A 108 6.03 -1.44 -18.34
C GLY A 108 6.30 -0.61 -17.09
N ALA A 109 6.64 -1.24 -15.95
CA ALA A 109 6.94 -0.52 -14.72
C ALA A 109 8.16 0.40 -14.84
N PHE A 110 9.22 -0.05 -15.49
CA PHE A 110 10.39 0.80 -15.75
C PHE A 110 10.08 1.94 -16.73
N ARG A 111 9.18 1.70 -17.67
CA ARG A 111 8.76 2.72 -18.64
C ARG A 111 8.00 3.87 -17.99
N THR A 112 7.25 3.61 -16.92
CA THR A 112 6.56 4.68 -16.17
C THR A 112 7.51 5.69 -15.56
N LEU A 113 8.77 5.31 -15.27
CA LEU A 113 9.78 6.20 -14.72
C LEU A 113 10.30 7.23 -15.74
N THR A 114 10.13 6.98 -17.03
CA THR A 114 10.62 7.86 -18.12
C THR A 114 9.48 8.48 -18.94
N GLU A 115 8.31 7.85 -18.98
CA GLU A 115 7.18 8.24 -19.81
C GLU A 115 5.93 8.58 -18.97
N GLY A 116 5.96 8.32 -17.65
CA GLY A 116 4.88 8.61 -16.75
C GLY A 116 4.71 10.09 -16.46
N ARG A 117 3.59 10.43 -15.80
CA ARG A 117 3.32 11.77 -15.31
C ARG A 117 3.60 11.85 -13.82
N ILE A 118 4.24 12.91 -13.38
CA ILE A 118 4.37 13.23 -11.95
C ILE A 118 3.00 13.75 -11.48
N ARG A 119 2.54 13.22 -10.35
CA ARG A 119 1.28 13.61 -9.69
C ARG A 119 1.57 13.88 -8.22
N GLU A 120 0.93 14.88 -7.67
CA GLU A 120 0.89 15.08 -6.23
C GLU A 120 -0.23 14.20 -5.66
N ILE A 121 0.07 13.49 -4.59
CA ILE A 121 -0.91 12.63 -3.93
C ILE A 121 -1.04 12.98 -2.46
N ASP A 122 -2.24 12.81 -1.94
CA ASP A 122 -2.54 12.95 -0.53
C ASP A 122 -1.84 11.86 0.30
N THR A 123 -1.66 12.14 1.58
CA THR A 123 -1.10 11.19 2.54
C THR A 123 -1.89 11.25 3.85
N GLY A 124 -2.16 10.08 4.43
CA GLY A 124 -2.70 10.00 5.78
C GLY A 124 -1.60 9.85 6.83
N LEU A 125 -1.94 10.19 8.08
CA LEU A 125 -1.08 9.96 9.23
C LEU A 125 -1.79 9.07 10.26
N VAL A 126 -1.10 8.07 10.76
CA VAL A 126 -1.55 7.28 11.91
C VAL A 126 -0.49 7.35 13.00
N ASN A 127 -0.83 7.96 14.14
CA ASN A 127 0.12 8.18 15.24
C ASN A 127 1.44 8.84 14.77
N GLY A 128 1.36 9.81 13.85
CA GLY A 128 2.51 10.50 13.27
C GLY A 128 3.27 9.71 12.21
N ILE A 129 2.84 8.50 11.85
CA ILE A 129 3.46 7.68 10.81
C ILE A 129 2.65 7.84 9.51
N PRO A 130 3.27 8.26 8.40
CA PRO A 130 2.54 8.43 7.14
C PRO A 130 2.16 7.10 6.51
N PHE A 131 0.97 7.08 5.88
CA PHE A 131 0.52 6.00 5.01
C PHE A 131 -0.03 6.59 3.70
N PHE A 132 0.10 5.84 2.62
CA PHE A 132 -0.17 6.32 1.26
C PHE A 132 -1.28 5.53 0.57
N ASN A 133 -1.62 4.36 1.07
CA ASN A 133 -2.64 3.48 0.52
C ASN A 133 -3.86 3.40 1.45
N ALA A 134 -3.82 2.54 2.43
CA ALA A 134 -4.88 2.38 3.42
C ALA A 134 -4.30 1.97 4.78
N MET A 135 -4.98 2.40 5.84
CA MET A 135 -4.71 2.01 7.22
C MET A 135 -5.96 1.33 7.79
N GLY A 136 -5.78 0.16 8.36
CA GLY A 136 -6.87 -0.64 8.94
C GLY A 136 -6.76 -0.79 10.44
N LEU A 137 -7.91 -0.82 11.11
CA LEU A 137 -8.08 -1.13 12.51
C LEU A 137 -9.05 -2.30 12.68
N GLY A 138 -8.96 -2.96 13.81
CA GLY A 138 -9.84 -4.07 14.12
C GLY A 138 -9.43 -5.35 13.39
N PHE A 139 -10.39 -6.03 12.77
CA PHE A 139 -10.17 -7.29 12.07
C PHE A 139 -9.07 -7.22 11.01
N ASP A 140 -8.98 -6.10 10.29
CA ASP A 140 -7.97 -5.87 9.25
C ASP A 140 -6.54 -5.86 9.83
N ALA A 141 -6.35 -5.13 10.94
CA ALA A 141 -5.07 -5.09 11.65
C ALA A 141 -4.68 -6.47 12.19
N GLU A 142 -5.63 -7.22 12.76
CA GLU A 142 -5.41 -8.58 13.24
C GLU A 142 -5.00 -9.55 12.13
N ILE A 143 -5.64 -9.45 10.95
CA ILE A 143 -5.26 -10.24 9.77
C ILE A 143 -3.87 -9.85 9.28
N ALA A 144 -3.57 -8.56 9.20
CA ALA A 144 -2.26 -8.07 8.76
C ALA A 144 -1.14 -8.54 9.69
N ASP A 145 -1.35 -8.47 11.01
CA ASP A 145 -0.39 -8.95 12.00
C ASP A 145 -0.14 -10.46 11.86
N ARG A 146 -1.21 -11.26 11.86
CA ARG A 146 -1.11 -12.72 11.68
C ARG A 146 -0.43 -13.10 10.37
N PHE A 147 -0.77 -12.41 9.27
CA PHE A 147 -0.18 -12.66 7.96
C PHE A 147 1.32 -12.32 7.92
N ASN A 148 1.75 -11.28 8.62
CA ASN A 148 3.15 -10.90 8.71
C ASN A 148 4.02 -11.94 9.41
N HIS A 149 3.45 -12.72 10.33
CA HIS A 149 4.12 -13.80 11.05
C HIS A 149 4.13 -15.14 10.29
N LEU A 150 3.42 -15.25 9.15
CA LEU A 150 3.40 -16.50 8.38
C LEU A 150 4.71 -16.70 7.61
N THR A 151 5.23 -17.93 7.67
CA THR A 151 6.41 -18.37 6.90
C THR A 151 6.12 -18.51 5.41
N ARG A 152 4.88 -18.84 5.03
CA ARG A 152 4.42 -18.94 3.65
C ARG A 152 3.38 -17.85 3.38
N ARG A 153 3.76 -16.87 2.56
CA ARG A 153 2.88 -15.77 2.12
C ARG A 153 2.23 -16.09 0.78
N GLY A 154 1.04 -15.58 0.55
CA GLY A 154 0.29 -15.71 -0.70
C GLY A 154 -1.22 -15.64 -0.46
N LEU A 155 -2.00 -15.56 -1.53
CA LEU A 155 -3.44 -15.39 -1.46
C LEU A 155 -4.13 -16.51 -0.65
N ALA A 156 -3.76 -17.76 -0.87
CA ALA A 156 -4.33 -18.91 -0.14
C ALA A 156 -4.07 -18.83 1.37
N SER A 157 -2.86 -18.41 1.79
CA SER A 157 -2.52 -18.20 3.21
C SER A 157 -3.31 -17.04 3.79
N TYR A 158 -3.49 -15.95 3.04
CA TYR A 158 -4.29 -14.81 3.44
C TYR A 158 -5.76 -15.21 3.66
N VAL A 159 -6.37 -15.88 2.69
CA VAL A 159 -7.76 -16.37 2.79
C VAL A 159 -7.94 -17.29 3.98
N ARG A 160 -7.05 -18.26 4.19
CA ARG A 160 -7.12 -19.19 5.33
C ARG A 160 -7.03 -18.45 6.66
N THR A 161 -6.12 -17.48 6.79
CA THR A 161 -5.96 -16.67 8.00
C THR A 161 -7.20 -15.83 8.25
N THR A 162 -7.75 -15.19 7.21
CA THR A 162 -8.97 -14.40 7.26
C THR A 162 -10.16 -15.23 7.76
N VAL A 163 -10.41 -16.38 7.15
CA VAL A 163 -11.52 -17.28 7.55
C VAL A 163 -11.33 -17.76 8.98
N GLY A 164 -10.12 -18.20 9.35
CA GLY A 164 -9.84 -18.70 10.71
C GLY A 164 -9.99 -17.63 11.79
N THR A 165 -9.73 -16.36 11.47
CA THR A 165 -9.86 -15.24 12.40
C THR A 165 -11.30 -14.73 12.49
N LEU A 166 -12.08 -14.81 11.40
CA LEU A 166 -13.45 -14.32 11.31
C LEU A 166 -14.34 -14.82 12.48
N PHE A 167 -14.20 -16.10 12.85
CA PHE A 167 -15.01 -16.72 13.89
C PHE A 167 -14.56 -16.41 15.32
N ARG A 168 -13.39 -15.81 15.48
CA ARG A 168 -12.79 -15.53 16.80
C ARG A 168 -12.75 -14.04 17.12
N TYR A 169 -12.75 -13.21 16.09
CA TYR A 169 -12.63 -11.76 16.25
C TYR A 169 -13.97 -11.17 16.76
N ARG A 170 -13.87 -10.26 17.71
CA ARG A 170 -15.02 -9.49 18.25
C ARG A 170 -14.88 -8.06 17.80
N ALA A 171 -15.97 -7.48 17.32
CA ALA A 171 -16.03 -6.08 16.96
C ALA A 171 -15.80 -5.19 18.21
N GLU A 172 -15.10 -4.09 18.00
CA GLU A 172 -14.73 -3.14 19.05
C GLU A 172 -15.46 -1.82 18.87
N THR A 173 -15.66 -1.07 19.96
CA THR A 173 -16.24 0.26 19.88
C THR A 173 -15.16 1.25 19.48
N CYS A 174 -15.44 2.01 18.42
CA CYS A 174 -14.56 3.05 17.89
C CYS A 174 -15.23 4.42 18.02
N HIS A 175 -14.45 5.41 18.45
CA HIS A 175 -14.84 6.82 18.45
C HIS A 175 -14.17 7.48 17.26
N ILE A 176 -14.97 8.00 16.35
CA ILE A 176 -14.54 8.66 15.12
C ILE A 176 -14.90 10.12 15.27
N GLN A 177 -13.91 11.00 15.13
CA GLN A 177 -14.12 12.44 15.18
C GLN A 177 -13.53 13.08 13.92
N ASN A 178 -14.37 13.83 13.21
CA ASN A 178 -13.96 14.61 12.05
C ASN A 178 -14.35 16.08 12.31
N GLY A 179 -13.43 16.81 12.97
CA GLY A 179 -13.63 18.24 13.26
C GLY A 179 -14.94 18.58 13.97
N VAL A 180 -16.03 18.61 13.21
CA VAL A 180 -17.36 19.03 13.65
C VAL A 180 -18.26 17.87 14.06
N ALA A 181 -18.05 16.68 13.50
CA ALA A 181 -18.89 15.51 13.73
C ALA A 181 -18.16 14.47 14.59
N SER A 182 -18.89 13.87 15.53
CA SER A 182 -18.43 12.73 16.34
C SER A 182 -19.39 11.57 16.14
N LEU A 183 -18.84 10.39 15.89
CA LEU A 183 -19.57 9.14 15.72
C LEU A 183 -18.97 8.07 16.63
N GLU A 184 -19.79 7.49 17.48
CA GLU A 184 -19.47 6.25 18.17
C GLU A 184 -20.10 5.07 17.43
N THR A 185 -19.31 4.09 17.08
CA THR A 185 -19.80 2.90 16.35
C THR A 185 -19.04 1.66 16.76
N THR A 186 -19.73 0.55 16.75
CA THR A 186 -19.08 -0.76 16.86
C THR A 186 -18.60 -1.19 15.48
N ALA A 187 -17.29 -1.40 15.35
CA ALA A 187 -16.66 -1.78 14.09
C ALA A 187 -16.04 -3.18 14.19
N PHE A 188 -16.41 -4.04 13.28
CA PHE A 188 -15.70 -5.28 13.01
C PHE A 188 -14.39 -4.98 12.26
N LEU A 189 -14.46 -4.08 11.29
CA LEU A 189 -13.34 -3.57 10.53
C LEU A 189 -13.55 -2.08 10.28
N LEU A 190 -12.50 -1.30 10.48
CA LEU A 190 -12.46 0.12 10.14
C LEU A 190 -11.23 0.37 9.29
N THR A 191 -11.42 0.98 8.13
CA THR A 191 -10.32 1.34 7.23
C THR A 191 -10.40 2.81 6.90
N VAL A 192 -9.28 3.49 7.07
CA VAL A 192 -9.04 4.83 6.52
C VAL A 192 -8.23 4.66 5.25
N ALA A 193 -8.81 5.02 4.13
CA ALA A 193 -8.27 4.77 2.82
C ALA A 193 -7.93 6.09 2.11
N ASN A 194 -6.72 6.18 1.58
CA ASN A 194 -6.28 7.21 0.65
C ASN A 194 -6.51 6.74 -0.80
N SER A 195 -6.41 5.44 -1.06
CA SER A 195 -6.66 4.84 -2.37
C SER A 195 -7.83 3.84 -2.32
N ASP A 196 -8.29 3.40 -3.48
CA ASP A 196 -9.52 2.60 -3.62
C ASP A 196 -9.42 1.16 -3.13
N GLN A 197 -8.22 0.60 -2.99
CA GLN A 197 -8.04 -0.83 -2.78
C GLN A 197 -6.87 -1.19 -1.86
N TYR A 198 -6.97 -2.33 -1.20
CA TYR A 198 -5.84 -2.95 -0.49
C TYR A 198 -4.78 -3.55 -1.44
N GLY A 199 -5.14 -3.80 -2.68
CA GLY A 199 -4.40 -4.54 -3.69
C GLY A 199 -5.15 -5.80 -4.15
N ASN A 200 -4.65 -6.45 -5.21
CA ASN A 200 -5.28 -7.63 -5.84
C ASN A 200 -6.76 -7.44 -6.16
N ASP A 201 -7.13 -6.22 -6.57
CA ASP A 201 -8.50 -5.84 -6.90
C ASP A 201 -9.50 -6.00 -5.73
N CYS A 202 -9.00 -5.93 -4.48
CA CYS A 202 -9.80 -5.90 -3.26
C CYS A 202 -10.11 -4.45 -2.88
N PHE A 203 -11.28 -3.95 -3.34
CA PHE A 203 -11.68 -2.54 -3.26
C PHE A 203 -12.43 -2.27 -1.96
N ILE A 204 -11.75 -1.63 -1.00
CA ILE A 204 -12.35 -1.22 0.29
C ILE A 204 -13.00 0.15 0.23
N ALA A 205 -12.55 1.01 -0.66
CA ALA A 205 -13.06 2.35 -0.87
C ALA A 205 -13.16 2.66 -2.38
N PRO A 206 -14.11 2.05 -3.12
CA PRO A 206 -14.13 2.05 -4.60
C PRO A 206 -14.07 3.41 -5.29
N ASN A 207 -14.42 4.49 -4.58
CA ASN A 207 -14.43 5.85 -5.12
C ASN A 207 -13.38 6.76 -4.47
N ALA A 208 -12.45 6.21 -3.68
CA ALA A 208 -11.37 6.99 -3.09
C ALA A 208 -10.44 7.54 -4.18
N SER A 209 -9.99 8.77 -3.98
CA SER A 209 -9.03 9.44 -4.85
C SER A 209 -7.82 9.87 -4.01
N VAL A 210 -6.63 9.66 -4.53
CA VAL A 210 -5.40 10.09 -3.87
C VAL A 210 -5.08 11.58 -4.11
N GLU A 211 -5.99 12.35 -4.74
CA GLU A 211 -5.74 13.73 -5.19
C GLU A 211 -6.87 14.70 -4.81
N ASP A 212 -7.81 14.29 -3.95
CA ASP A 212 -8.99 15.14 -3.62
C ASP A 212 -8.90 15.79 -2.23
N GLY A 213 -7.79 15.61 -1.52
CA GLY A 213 -7.55 16.16 -0.19
C GLY A 213 -8.33 15.45 0.92
N LEU A 214 -8.94 14.29 0.64
CA LEU A 214 -9.82 13.57 1.55
C LEU A 214 -9.30 12.17 1.85
N LEU A 215 -9.69 11.64 3.00
CA LEU A 215 -9.54 10.24 3.35
C LEU A 215 -10.91 9.60 3.47
N ASP A 216 -11.09 8.47 2.79
CA ASP A 216 -12.32 7.70 2.84
C ASP A 216 -12.33 6.73 4.02
N LEU A 217 -13.32 6.85 4.89
CA LEU A 217 -13.50 5.93 6.00
C LEU A 217 -14.55 4.88 5.65
N THR A 218 -14.16 3.62 5.66
CA THR A 218 -15.06 2.47 5.50
C THR A 218 -15.16 1.71 6.82
N VAL A 219 -16.38 1.58 7.34
CA VAL A 219 -16.67 0.82 8.56
C VAL A 219 -17.54 -0.37 8.21
N ILE A 220 -17.05 -1.57 8.43
CA ILE A 220 -17.85 -2.79 8.42
C ILE A 220 -18.28 -3.04 9.86
N LYS A 221 -19.58 -2.84 10.16
CA LYS A 221 -20.13 -2.91 11.52
C LYS A 221 -20.09 -4.32 12.08
N ARG A 222 -20.41 -5.31 11.24
CA ARG A 222 -20.40 -6.73 11.63
C ARG A 222 -20.16 -7.65 10.43
N ALA A 223 -19.37 -8.68 10.67
CA ALA A 223 -19.23 -9.81 9.76
C ALA A 223 -19.47 -11.11 10.53
N ASN A 224 -20.14 -12.07 9.89
CA ASN A 224 -20.46 -13.37 10.43
C ASN A 224 -20.49 -14.41 9.30
N ALA A 225 -20.75 -15.67 9.63
CA ALA A 225 -20.76 -16.76 8.66
C ALA A 225 -21.74 -16.55 7.49
N PHE A 226 -22.83 -15.81 7.70
CA PHE A 226 -23.88 -15.63 6.68
C PHE A 226 -23.58 -14.47 5.72
N ASN A 227 -22.91 -13.41 6.20
CA ASN A 227 -22.64 -12.23 5.38
C ASN A 227 -21.18 -12.09 4.94
N ALA A 228 -20.25 -12.89 5.45
CA ALA A 228 -18.83 -12.79 5.10
C ALA A 228 -18.56 -13.04 3.62
N ALA A 229 -19.18 -14.07 3.02
CA ALA A 229 -19.00 -14.36 1.60
C ALA A 229 -19.60 -13.27 0.68
N PRO A 230 -20.85 -12.78 0.89
CA PRO A 230 -21.36 -11.61 0.21
C PRO A 230 -20.48 -10.35 0.36
N LEU A 231 -20.00 -10.04 1.57
CA LEU A 231 -19.10 -8.90 1.79
C LEU A 231 -17.78 -9.05 1.02
N ALA A 232 -17.18 -10.25 1.07
CA ALA A 232 -15.98 -10.54 0.32
C ALA A 232 -16.20 -10.35 -1.20
N LEU A 233 -17.29 -10.88 -1.74
CA LEU A 233 -17.61 -10.69 -3.17
C LEU A 233 -17.74 -9.20 -3.52
N ARG A 234 -18.40 -8.40 -2.67
CA ARG A 234 -18.57 -6.96 -2.89
C ARG A 234 -17.24 -6.19 -2.91
N LEU A 235 -16.23 -6.61 -2.14
CA LEU A 235 -14.89 -6.05 -2.19
C LEU A 235 -14.25 -6.23 -3.59
N PHE A 236 -14.45 -7.38 -4.23
CA PHE A 236 -13.89 -7.65 -5.57
C PHE A 236 -14.74 -7.08 -6.72
N THR A 237 -16.00 -6.77 -6.48
CA THR A 237 -16.90 -6.22 -7.50
C THR A 237 -17.11 -4.71 -7.37
N LYS A 238 -16.36 -4.02 -6.53
CA LYS A 238 -16.49 -2.56 -6.25
C LYS A 238 -17.88 -2.14 -5.73
N THR A 239 -18.61 -3.06 -5.11
CA THR A 239 -19.99 -2.81 -4.65
C THR A 239 -20.14 -2.87 -3.14
N ILE A 240 -19.03 -2.72 -2.40
CA ILE A 240 -19.02 -2.80 -0.93
C ILE A 240 -19.96 -1.79 -0.28
N ASP A 241 -20.09 -0.60 -0.87
CA ASP A 241 -20.95 0.49 -0.40
C ASP A 241 -22.45 0.13 -0.42
N GLY A 242 -22.86 -0.83 -1.24
CA GLY A 242 -24.24 -1.29 -1.32
C GLY A 242 -24.63 -2.29 -0.21
N SER A 243 -23.79 -2.52 0.80
CA SER A 243 -24.10 -3.41 1.92
C SER A 243 -24.64 -2.63 3.11
N SER A 244 -25.75 -3.08 3.69
CA SER A 244 -26.32 -2.51 4.93
C SER A 244 -25.40 -2.68 6.16
N SER A 245 -24.43 -3.59 6.09
CA SER A 245 -23.42 -3.78 7.13
C SER A 245 -22.27 -2.81 7.05
N VAL A 246 -22.22 -1.95 6.02
CA VAL A 246 -21.13 -1.02 5.74
C VAL A 246 -21.61 0.41 5.89
N ALA A 247 -20.80 1.25 6.51
CA ALA A 247 -20.96 2.69 6.53
C ALA A 247 -19.71 3.33 5.92
N ARG A 248 -19.90 4.40 5.15
CA ARG A 248 -18.83 5.22 4.60
C ARG A 248 -18.96 6.66 5.04
N LEU A 249 -17.82 7.28 5.29
CA LEU A 249 -17.66 8.68 5.68
C LEU A 249 -16.46 9.27 4.91
N ARG A 250 -16.48 10.55 4.71
CA ARG A 250 -15.39 11.35 4.13
C ARG A 250 -15.04 12.52 5.02
#